data_85fdba75147ef4a1452a18c41722bccf
#
_entry.id   85fdba75147ef4a1452a18c41722bccf
#
_cell.length_a   1.000
_cell.length_b   1.000
_cell.length_c   1.000
_cell.angle_alpha   90.00
_cell.angle_beta   90.00
_cell.angle_gamma   90.00
#
_symmetry.space_group_name_H-M   'P 1'
#
loop_
_entity.id
_entity.type
_entity.pdbx_description
1 polymer ?
#
loop_
_entity_poly.entity_id
_entity_poly.type
_entity_poly.pdbx_seq_one_letter_code
_entity_poly.pdbx_strand_id
1 'polypeptide(L)'
;MDTRSLTRLAFAAAAFFMAAVPAAMAEDDCKSTVVAEGKPASLRDLGAYPNSLLSWRSAVKEKYGSEYNSWRYAKDAKVDCVQNNDKQWVCKRTAKPCKDILHKVFDSAAKAAKGDCKAEPLSSYGAAKKDDKAAEKESISGWEIDTSKKYSKEWAVWDKAGGTDIDCHKVGDGQQCIAVGTPCK
;
A
#
# COMPACT_ATOMS: atom_id res chain seq x y z
N MET A 1 -77.97 -34.83 19.67
CA MET A 1 -76.88 -35.53 20.37
C MET A 1 -75.60 -35.21 19.61
N ASP A 2 -74.90 -34.16 20.10
CA ASP A 2 -73.70 -33.61 19.48
C ASP A 2 -72.46 -34.30 19.97
N THR A 3 -71.66 -34.84 19.07
CA THR A 3 -70.30 -35.29 19.36
C THR A 3 -69.29 -34.37 18.63
N ARG A 4 -68.74 -33.40 19.38
CA ARG A 4 -67.68 -32.51 18.93
C ARG A 4 -66.37 -33.26 18.93
N SER A 5 -65.82 -33.43 17.74
CA SER A 5 -64.47 -33.93 17.48
C SER A 5 -63.45 -32.79 17.72
N LEU A 6 -62.60 -32.96 18.71
CA LEU A 6 -61.51 -32.06 19.03
C LEU A 6 -60.25 -32.50 18.26
N THR A 7 -59.98 -31.85 17.17
CA THR A 7 -58.72 -32.01 16.44
C THR A 7 -57.58 -31.28 17.15
N ARG A 8 -56.65 -32.02 17.72
CA ARG A 8 -55.42 -31.49 18.33
C ARG A 8 -54.41 -31.18 17.24
N LEU A 9 -54.15 -29.92 17.02
CA LEU A 9 -53.05 -29.43 16.21
C LEU A 9 -51.76 -29.57 17.03
N ALA A 10 -50.89 -30.48 16.61
CA ALA A 10 -49.53 -30.59 17.12
C ALA A 10 -48.64 -29.55 16.40
N PHE A 11 -48.22 -28.52 17.09
CA PHE A 11 -47.18 -27.59 16.64
C PHE A 11 -45.83 -28.27 16.78
N ALA A 12 -45.22 -28.67 15.68
CA ALA A 12 -43.82 -29.08 15.65
C ALA A 12 -42.94 -27.82 15.64
N ALA A 13 -42.31 -27.57 16.77
CA ALA A 13 -41.30 -26.50 16.89
C ALA A 13 -40.03 -27.00 16.18
N ALA A 14 -39.76 -26.49 14.97
CA ALA A 14 -38.49 -26.68 14.31
C ALA A 14 -37.47 -25.76 14.97
N ALA A 15 -36.58 -26.33 15.78
CA ALA A 15 -35.44 -25.63 16.34
C ALA A 15 -34.41 -25.40 15.20
N PHE A 16 -34.32 -24.15 14.69
CA PHE A 16 -33.26 -23.73 13.83
C PHE A 16 -31.96 -23.64 14.65
N PHE A 17 -31.12 -24.66 14.54
CA PHE A 17 -29.72 -24.57 14.94
C PHE A 17 -29.02 -23.62 13.97
N MET A 18 -28.89 -22.33 14.34
CA MET A 18 -27.95 -21.44 13.70
C MET A 18 -26.56 -21.90 14.14
N ALA A 19 -25.92 -22.69 13.30
CA ALA A 19 -24.48 -22.93 13.41
C ALA A 19 -23.80 -21.58 13.21
N ALA A 20 -23.31 -20.98 14.32
CA ALA A 20 -22.41 -19.85 14.25
C ALA A 20 -21.14 -20.34 13.54
N VAL A 21 -21.01 -20.01 12.25
CA VAL A 21 -19.77 -20.17 11.52
C VAL A 21 -18.77 -19.25 12.24
N PRO A 22 -17.69 -19.79 12.86
CA PRO A 22 -16.66 -18.92 13.40
C PRO A 22 -16.17 -18.11 12.19
N ALA A 23 -16.26 -16.79 12.28
CA ALA A 23 -15.56 -15.91 11.36
C ALA A 23 -14.07 -16.30 11.51
N ALA A 24 -13.58 -17.11 10.57
CA ALA A 24 -12.15 -17.33 10.42
C ALA A 24 -11.59 -15.94 10.22
N MET A 25 -11.01 -15.38 11.28
CA MET A 25 -10.20 -14.17 11.20
C MET A 25 -9.15 -14.53 10.17
N ALA A 26 -9.19 -13.85 9.02
CA ALA A 26 -8.16 -13.99 8.01
C ALA A 26 -6.84 -13.75 8.74
N GLU A 27 -6.06 -14.81 8.91
CA GLU A 27 -4.75 -14.73 9.54
C GLU A 27 -3.98 -13.70 8.73
N ASP A 28 -3.63 -12.59 9.40
CA ASP A 28 -2.91 -11.49 8.77
C ASP A 28 -1.62 -12.06 8.16
N ASP A 29 -1.58 -12.25 6.84
CA ASP A 29 -0.40 -12.77 6.14
C ASP A 29 0.70 -11.71 6.15
N CYS A 30 1.24 -11.46 7.35
CA CYS A 30 2.34 -10.56 7.60
C CYS A 30 3.63 -11.35 7.89
N LYS A 31 4.74 -10.84 7.42
CA LYS A 31 6.08 -11.40 7.64
C LYS A 31 6.76 -10.75 8.85
N SER A 32 7.91 -11.27 9.23
CA SER A 32 8.71 -10.68 10.30
C SER A 32 9.16 -9.26 9.93
N THR A 33 9.35 -8.44 10.98
CA THR A 33 9.76 -7.03 10.84
C THR A 33 10.99 -6.88 9.93
N VAL A 34 10.91 -5.93 9.02
CA VAL A 34 12.00 -5.48 8.16
C VAL A 34 12.39 -4.06 8.56
N VAL A 35 13.70 -3.86 8.68
CA VAL A 35 14.30 -2.56 8.94
C VAL A 35 15.16 -2.20 7.74
N ALA A 36 14.99 -1.00 7.21
CA ALA A 36 15.83 -0.50 6.12
C ALA A 36 16.11 0.99 6.30
N GLU A 37 17.33 1.39 5.96
CA GLU A 37 17.80 2.75 6.01
C GLU A 37 17.95 3.29 4.59
N GLY A 38 17.49 4.53 4.39
CA GLY A 38 17.59 5.23 3.11
C GLY A 38 18.97 5.85 2.91
N LYS A 39 19.31 6.17 1.67
CA LYS A 39 20.51 6.97 1.37
C LYS A 39 20.39 8.34 2.03
N PRO A 40 21.50 8.89 2.56
CA PRO A 40 21.53 10.24 3.10
C PRO A 40 21.11 11.29 2.08
N ALA A 41 20.46 12.35 2.54
CA ALA A 41 20.07 13.47 1.70
C ALA A 41 20.13 14.80 2.46
N SER A 42 20.37 15.90 1.74
CA SER A 42 20.40 17.25 2.32
C SER A 42 19.03 17.71 2.85
N LEU A 43 17.96 17.21 2.27
CA LEU A 43 16.58 17.51 2.67
C LEU A 43 15.93 16.25 3.25
N ARG A 44 15.28 16.39 4.42
CA ARG A 44 14.58 15.28 5.08
C ARG A 44 13.41 14.77 4.25
N ASP A 45 12.45 15.64 4.01
CA ASP A 45 11.15 15.24 3.44
C ASP A 45 11.23 14.99 1.93
N LEU A 46 12.10 15.70 1.23
CA LEU A 46 12.28 15.62 -0.23
C LEU A 46 13.39 14.65 -0.68
N GLY A 47 14.15 14.11 0.26
CA GLY A 47 15.28 13.24 -0.05
C GLY A 47 15.35 12.01 0.84
N ALA A 48 15.70 12.18 2.12
CA ALA A 48 15.93 11.05 3.02
C ALA A 48 14.66 10.20 3.25
N TYR A 49 13.51 10.85 3.40
CA TYR A 49 12.24 10.16 3.61
C TYR A 49 11.84 9.26 2.42
N PRO A 50 11.78 9.73 1.15
CA PRO A 50 11.53 8.86 0.01
C PRO A 50 12.63 7.81 -0.19
N ASN A 51 13.91 8.14 0.04
CA ASN A 51 14.99 7.17 -0.04
C ASN A 51 14.78 5.98 0.91
N SER A 52 14.32 6.24 2.13
CA SER A 52 14.01 5.17 3.09
C SER A 52 12.85 4.28 2.64
N LEU A 53 11.84 4.84 1.98
CA LEU A 53 10.73 4.05 1.41
C LEU A 53 11.23 3.12 0.31
N LEU A 54 12.03 3.62 -0.62
CA LEU A 54 12.59 2.80 -1.70
C LEU A 54 13.48 1.68 -1.14
N SER A 55 14.33 1.99 -0.14
CA SER A 55 15.20 1.00 0.49
C SER A 55 14.38 -0.09 1.21
N TRP A 56 13.35 0.29 1.98
CA TRP A 56 12.49 -0.67 2.66
C TRP A 56 11.75 -1.58 1.67
N ARG A 57 11.17 -1.01 0.62
CA ARG A 57 10.48 -1.76 -0.43
C ARG A 57 11.41 -2.75 -1.13
N SER A 58 12.64 -2.32 -1.43
CA SER A 58 13.65 -3.18 -2.05
C SER A 58 14.02 -4.36 -1.14
N ALA A 59 14.29 -4.08 0.15
CA ALA A 59 14.63 -5.11 1.13
C ALA A 59 13.50 -6.13 1.34
N VAL A 60 12.26 -5.66 1.39
CA VAL A 60 11.09 -6.54 1.50
C VAL A 60 10.91 -7.37 0.24
N LYS A 61 11.01 -6.75 -0.94
CA LYS A 61 10.88 -7.47 -2.23
C LYS A 61 11.93 -8.57 -2.37
N GLU A 62 13.16 -8.30 -2.00
CA GLU A 62 14.25 -9.29 -2.04
C GLU A 62 14.00 -10.47 -1.09
N LYS A 63 13.48 -10.18 0.11
CA LYS A 63 13.32 -11.19 1.16
C LYS A 63 12.02 -12.00 1.05
N TYR A 64 10.91 -11.35 0.65
CA TYR A 64 9.57 -11.93 0.74
C TYR A 64 8.75 -11.88 -0.55
N GLY A 65 9.22 -11.15 -1.57
CA GLY A 65 8.50 -10.97 -2.82
C GLY A 65 7.76 -9.62 -2.92
N SER A 66 7.34 -9.31 -4.15
CA SER A 66 6.72 -8.02 -4.47
C SER A 66 5.34 -7.83 -3.84
N GLU A 67 4.65 -8.91 -3.53
CA GLU A 67 3.34 -8.88 -2.89
C GLU A 67 3.34 -8.40 -1.43
N TYR A 68 4.52 -8.25 -0.83
CA TYR A 68 4.69 -7.77 0.54
C TYR A 68 5.29 -6.37 0.64
N ASN A 69 5.75 -5.78 -0.46
CA ASN A 69 6.56 -4.57 -0.43
C ASN A 69 5.77 -3.24 -0.43
N SER A 70 4.47 -3.29 -0.26
CA SER A 70 3.65 -2.09 -0.10
C SER A 70 3.71 -1.58 1.35
N TRP A 71 4.15 -0.33 1.52
CA TRP A 71 4.20 0.32 2.82
C TRP A 71 2.81 0.56 3.40
N ARG A 72 1.83 0.83 2.55
CA ARG A 72 0.43 1.09 2.93
C ARG A 72 -0.20 -0.06 3.73
N TYR A 73 0.18 -1.31 3.42
CA TYR A 73 -0.34 -2.51 4.10
C TYR A 73 0.58 -3.02 5.20
N ALA A 74 1.73 -2.36 5.40
CA ALA A 74 2.65 -2.74 6.46
C ALA A 74 2.07 -2.43 7.84
N LYS A 75 2.26 -3.33 8.81
CA LYS A 75 1.86 -3.14 10.20
C LYS A 75 3.04 -2.70 11.06
N ASP A 76 2.73 -2.05 12.18
CA ASP A 76 3.71 -1.51 13.12
C ASP A 76 4.73 -0.59 12.42
N ALA A 77 4.25 0.17 11.43
CA ALA A 77 5.07 1.02 10.58
C ALA A 77 5.60 2.23 11.34
N LYS A 78 6.92 2.43 11.27
CA LYS A 78 7.63 3.52 11.93
C LYS A 78 8.71 4.07 11.03
N VAL A 79 8.85 5.40 11.03
CA VAL A 79 9.93 6.10 10.32
C VAL A 79 10.65 7.01 11.31
N ASP A 80 11.93 6.77 11.48
CA ASP A 80 12.81 7.58 12.32
C ASP A 80 13.84 8.28 11.42
N CYS A 81 13.90 9.62 11.52
CA CYS A 81 14.85 10.42 10.75
C CYS A 81 15.79 11.19 11.68
N VAL A 82 17.09 11.12 11.42
CA VAL A 82 18.13 11.83 12.16
C VAL A 82 19.09 12.54 11.20
N GLN A 83 19.75 13.57 11.67
CA GLN A 83 20.90 14.13 10.95
C GLN A 83 22.17 13.38 11.33
N ASN A 84 22.96 13.02 10.33
CA ASN A 84 24.29 12.45 10.51
C ASN A 84 25.34 13.55 10.77
N ASN A 85 26.61 13.15 10.97
CA ASN A 85 27.71 14.07 11.22
C ASN A 85 27.97 15.08 10.07
N ASP A 86 27.58 14.70 8.84
CA ASP A 86 27.71 15.55 7.65
C ASP A 86 26.52 16.49 7.47
N LYS A 87 25.66 16.61 8.48
CA LYS A 87 24.41 17.40 8.47
C LYS A 87 23.41 16.95 7.41
N GLN A 88 23.55 15.72 6.92
CA GLN A 88 22.59 15.11 6.02
C GLN A 88 21.54 14.33 6.82
N TRP A 89 20.33 14.33 6.33
CA TRP A 89 19.25 13.55 6.89
C TRP A 89 19.36 12.08 6.44
N VAL A 90 19.15 11.18 7.38
CA VAL A 90 19.04 9.75 7.16
C VAL A 90 17.74 9.29 7.80
N CYS A 91 16.90 8.62 7.04
CA CYS A 91 15.65 8.04 7.55
C CYS A 91 15.72 6.51 7.54
N LYS A 92 15.23 5.91 8.62
CA LYS A 92 15.11 4.46 8.80
C LYS A 92 13.65 4.09 8.92
N ARG A 93 13.22 3.08 8.16
CA ARG A 93 11.88 2.50 8.23
C ARG A 93 11.91 1.15 8.89
N THR A 94 10.93 0.91 9.74
CA THR A 94 10.73 -0.35 10.45
C THR A 94 9.26 -0.71 10.34
N ALA A 95 8.94 -1.89 9.80
CA ALA A 95 7.56 -2.38 9.73
C ALA A 95 7.51 -3.90 9.51
N LYS A 96 6.36 -4.50 9.82
CA LYS A 96 5.99 -5.86 9.41
C LYS A 96 5.35 -5.79 8.02
N PRO A 97 5.98 -6.32 6.97
CA PRO A 97 5.38 -6.35 5.65
C PRO A 97 4.20 -7.32 5.63
N CYS A 98 3.05 -6.85 5.19
CA CYS A 98 1.85 -7.65 5.05
C CYS A 98 1.47 -7.75 3.58
N LYS A 99 0.81 -8.87 3.23
CA LYS A 99 0.43 -9.14 1.85
C LYS A 99 -0.58 -8.12 1.35
N ASP A 100 -0.28 -7.53 0.22
CA ASP A 100 -1.22 -6.70 -0.50
C ASP A 100 -2.19 -7.59 -1.28
N ILE A 101 -3.41 -7.69 -0.78
CA ILE A 101 -4.46 -8.50 -1.41
C ILE A 101 -4.83 -7.95 -2.80
N LEU A 102 -4.71 -6.65 -2.99
CA LEU A 102 -5.00 -5.98 -4.26
C LEU A 102 -3.87 -6.15 -5.27
N HIS A 103 -2.64 -6.40 -4.82
CA HIS A 103 -1.47 -6.62 -5.68
C HIS A 103 -1.68 -7.77 -6.68
N LYS A 104 -2.39 -8.83 -6.27
CA LYS A 104 -2.76 -9.93 -7.18
C LYS A 104 -3.62 -9.50 -8.36
N VAL A 105 -4.49 -8.52 -8.16
CA VAL A 105 -5.36 -7.99 -9.21
C VAL A 105 -4.55 -7.12 -10.17
N PHE A 106 -3.65 -6.30 -9.65
CA PHE A 106 -2.81 -5.40 -10.44
C PHE A 106 -1.64 -6.11 -11.12
N ASP A 107 -0.98 -7.07 -10.47
CA ASP A 107 0.09 -7.88 -11.09
C ASP A 107 -0.46 -8.80 -12.20
N SER A 108 -1.67 -9.34 -12.05
CA SER A 108 -2.30 -10.10 -13.13
C SER A 108 -2.68 -9.21 -14.31
N ALA A 109 -3.11 -7.98 -14.09
CA ALA A 109 -3.34 -6.99 -15.13
C ALA A 109 -2.04 -6.51 -15.78
N ALA A 110 -0.98 -6.26 -15.00
CA ALA A 110 0.33 -5.87 -15.49
C ALA A 110 1.08 -7.01 -16.21
N LYS A 111 0.87 -8.27 -15.79
CA LYS A 111 1.37 -9.46 -16.53
C LYS A 111 0.54 -9.79 -17.76
N ALA A 112 -0.78 -9.51 -17.76
CA ALA A 112 -1.63 -9.66 -18.93
C ALA A 112 -1.36 -8.57 -20.00
N ALA A 113 -1.07 -7.36 -19.57
CA ALA A 113 -0.40 -6.36 -20.38
C ALA A 113 1.09 -6.78 -20.43
N LYS A 114 1.50 -7.58 -21.41
CA LYS A 114 2.92 -7.78 -21.79
C LYS A 114 3.50 -6.44 -22.24
N GLY A 115 3.40 -5.43 -21.41
CA GLY A 115 3.90 -4.10 -21.65
C GLY A 115 5.35 -4.02 -21.19
N ASP A 116 6.17 -3.39 -21.98
CA ASP A 116 7.51 -3.02 -21.56
C ASP A 116 7.43 -2.17 -20.30
N CYS A 117 8.05 -2.61 -19.22
CA CYS A 117 8.23 -1.81 -18.00
C CYS A 117 9.69 -1.40 -17.86
N LYS A 118 9.94 -0.25 -17.27
CA LYS A 118 11.30 0.18 -16.91
C LYS A 118 11.86 -0.69 -15.79
N ALA A 119 13.18 -0.81 -15.72
CA ALA A 119 13.84 -1.65 -14.71
C ALA A 119 13.70 -1.08 -13.29
N GLU A 120 13.60 0.24 -13.17
CA GLU A 120 13.59 0.94 -11.87
C GLU A 120 12.28 1.65 -11.61
N PRO A 121 11.73 1.55 -10.38
CA PRO A 121 10.62 2.38 -9.96
C PRO A 121 11.07 3.85 -9.85
N LEU A 122 10.12 4.74 -10.08
CA LEU A 122 10.27 6.16 -9.76
C LEU A 122 9.43 6.51 -8.55
N SER A 123 9.91 7.48 -7.78
CA SER A 123 9.15 8.10 -6.70
C SER A 123 9.02 9.59 -6.94
N SER A 124 7.85 10.14 -6.67
CA SER A 124 7.63 11.57 -6.68
C SER A 124 6.69 11.96 -5.55
N TYR A 125 6.76 13.19 -5.12
CA TYR A 125 5.87 13.76 -4.12
C TYR A 125 5.12 14.95 -4.69
N GLY A 126 3.89 15.08 -4.22
CA GLY A 126 3.06 16.24 -4.51
C GLY A 126 3.28 17.37 -3.49
N ALA A 127 2.72 18.53 -3.79
CA ALA A 127 2.59 19.59 -2.82
C ALA A 127 1.72 19.14 -1.62
N ALA A 128 2.03 19.64 -0.42
CA ALA A 128 1.20 19.38 0.74
C ALA A 128 -0.23 19.94 0.54
N LYS A 129 -1.23 19.18 0.93
CA LYS A 129 -2.65 19.52 0.87
C LYS A 129 -3.31 19.32 2.22
N LYS A 130 -4.48 19.90 2.43
CA LYS A 130 -5.21 19.78 3.70
C LYS A 130 -5.78 18.37 3.94
N ASP A 131 -6.14 17.66 2.87
CA ASP A 131 -6.70 16.31 2.94
C ASP A 131 -5.88 15.29 2.16
N ASP A 132 -5.97 14.03 2.59
CA ASP A 132 -5.19 12.92 2.08
C ASP A 132 -5.45 12.67 0.58
N LYS A 133 -6.71 12.73 0.14
CA LYS A 133 -7.07 12.48 -1.27
C LYS A 133 -6.48 13.51 -2.20
N ALA A 134 -6.49 14.80 -1.80
CA ALA A 134 -5.85 15.85 -2.58
C ALA A 134 -4.33 15.69 -2.60
N ALA A 135 -3.72 15.28 -1.48
CA ALA A 135 -2.29 15.01 -1.39
C ALA A 135 -1.89 13.78 -2.24
N GLU A 136 -2.67 12.70 -2.21
CA GLU A 136 -2.47 11.52 -3.08
C GLU A 136 -2.51 11.92 -4.56
N LYS A 137 -3.54 12.67 -4.98
CA LYS A 137 -3.68 13.13 -6.37
C LYS A 137 -2.49 13.97 -6.83
N GLU A 138 -1.99 14.85 -5.97
CA GLU A 138 -0.80 15.66 -6.27
C GLU A 138 0.45 14.79 -6.41
N SER A 139 0.63 13.77 -5.58
CA SER A 139 1.78 12.88 -5.68
C SER A 139 1.76 12.03 -6.95
N ILE A 140 0.57 11.56 -7.36
CA ILE A 140 0.38 10.86 -8.64
C ILE A 140 0.73 11.80 -9.80
N SER A 141 0.19 13.02 -9.81
CA SER A 141 0.49 14.01 -10.83
C SER A 141 1.99 14.33 -10.89
N GLY A 142 2.65 14.46 -9.74
CA GLY A 142 4.10 14.62 -9.66
C GLY A 142 4.84 13.46 -10.29
N TRP A 143 4.43 12.22 -9.98
CA TRP A 143 5.02 11.01 -10.55
C TRP A 143 4.86 10.98 -12.09
N GLU A 144 3.68 11.31 -12.62
CA GLU A 144 3.44 11.38 -14.06
C GLU A 144 4.31 12.44 -14.73
N ILE A 145 4.45 13.62 -14.14
CA ILE A 145 5.33 14.69 -14.64
C ILE A 145 6.79 14.21 -14.68
N ASP A 146 7.31 13.65 -13.60
CA ASP A 146 8.70 13.24 -13.51
C ASP A 146 9.00 12.03 -14.40
N THR A 147 8.05 11.11 -14.53
CA THR A 147 8.13 9.99 -15.46
C THR A 147 8.15 10.49 -16.92
N SER A 148 7.29 11.46 -17.24
CA SER A 148 7.25 12.05 -18.58
C SER A 148 8.55 12.76 -18.95
N LYS A 149 9.18 13.46 -18.01
CA LYS A 149 10.48 14.10 -18.19
C LYS A 149 11.60 13.09 -18.40
N LYS A 150 11.60 11.99 -17.67
CA LYS A 150 12.68 10.98 -17.72
C LYS A 150 12.56 10.03 -18.91
N TYR A 151 11.34 9.69 -19.33
CA TYR A 151 11.12 8.64 -20.34
C TYR A 151 10.27 9.10 -21.53
N SER A 152 9.14 9.68 -21.34
CA SER A 152 8.15 10.31 -22.23
C SER A 152 6.74 10.12 -21.70
N LYS A 153 5.75 10.80 -22.29
CA LYS A 153 4.35 10.79 -21.85
C LYS A 153 3.70 9.40 -21.89
N GLU A 154 4.10 8.54 -22.80
CA GLU A 154 3.53 7.19 -22.92
C GLU A 154 3.84 6.28 -21.73
N TRP A 155 4.90 6.58 -20.98
CA TRP A 155 5.30 5.88 -19.76
C TRP A 155 4.70 6.51 -18.48
N ALA A 156 4.16 7.71 -18.60
CA ALA A 156 3.69 8.53 -17.51
C ALA A 156 2.18 8.35 -17.26
N VAL A 157 1.70 7.12 -17.27
CA VAL A 157 0.30 6.77 -17.02
C VAL A 157 0.24 5.95 -15.75
N TRP A 158 -0.24 6.58 -14.65
CA TRP A 158 -0.25 5.94 -13.34
C TRP A 158 -1.01 4.63 -13.32
N ASP A 159 -2.15 4.54 -13.99
CA ASP A 159 -2.99 3.34 -14.02
C ASP A 159 -2.32 2.14 -14.74
N LYS A 160 -1.28 2.39 -15.50
CA LYS A 160 -0.46 1.35 -16.16
C LYS A 160 0.79 1.01 -15.38
N ALA A 161 1.16 1.82 -14.38
CA ALA A 161 2.37 1.61 -13.62
C ALA A 161 2.32 0.31 -12.82
N GLY A 162 3.44 -0.41 -12.79
CA GLY A 162 3.59 -1.64 -12.02
C GLY A 162 4.05 -1.36 -10.59
N GLY A 163 3.53 -2.14 -9.63
CA GLY A 163 3.97 -2.07 -8.24
C GLY A 163 3.79 -0.69 -7.62
N THR A 164 2.64 -0.07 -7.86
CA THR A 164 2.32 1.27 -7.33
C THR A 164 2.12 1.25 -5.81
N ASP A 165 2.53 2.32 -5.17
CA ASP A 165 2.32 2.55 -3.74
C ASP A 165 2.27 4.05 -3.45
N ILE A 166 1.49 4.43 -2.44
CA ILE A 166 1.39 5.82 -1.99
C ILE A 166 1.57 5.83 -0.47
N ASP A 167 2.47 6.67 0.00
CA ASP A 167 2.69 6.89 1.42
C ASP A 167 2.50 8.36 1.76
N CYS A 168 1.65 8.65 2.73
CA CYS A 168 1.33 10.00 3.16
C CYS A 168 1.85 10.27 4.58
N HIS A 169 2.34 11.46 4.81
CA HIS A 169 2.78 11.90 6.12
C HIS A 169 2.39 13.36 6.37
N LYS A 170 2.29 13.71 7.63
CA LYS A 170 1.93 15.07 8.04
C LYS A 170 3.10 16.03 7.85
N VAL A 171 2.82 17.17 7.20
CA VAL A 171 3.77 18.26 6.99
C VAL A 171 3.09 19.58 7.37
N GLY A 172 3.51 20.19 8.48
CA GLY A 172 2.80 21.33 9.04
C GLY A 172 1.34 21.00 9.36
N ASP A 173 0.41 21.78 8.84
CA ASP A 173 -1.03 21.58 9.01
C ASP A 173 -1.66 20.74 7.88
N GLY A 174 -0.84 20.21 6.95
CA GLY A 174 -1.29 19.44 5.80
C GLY A 174 -0.73 18.04 5.76
N GLN A 175 -1.10 17.32 4.71
CA GLN A 175 -0.59 16.01 4.33
C GLN A 175 0.24 16.14 3.06
N GLN A 176 1.38 15.46 3.02
CA GLN A 176 2.16 15.30 1.80
C GLN A 176 2.29 13.81 1.49
N CYS A 177 2.04 13.42 0.25
CA CYS A 177 2.13 12.04 -0.17
C CYS A 177 3.29 11.84 -1.15
N ILE A 178 3.85 10.63 -1.12
CA ILE A 178 4.86 10.13 -2.05
C ILE A 178 4.20 9.03 -2.87
N ALA A 179 4.17 9.18 -4.19
CA ALA A 179 3.77 8.13 -5.10
C ALA A 179 5.01 7.38 -5.60
N VAL A 180 4.96 6.06 -5.59
CA VAL A 180 6.03 5.19 -6.11
C VAL A 180 5.43 4.21 -7.10
N GLY A 181 6.01 4.07 -8.28
CA GLY A 181 5.56 3.12 -9.29
C GLY A 181 6.62 2.86 -10.34
N THR A 182 6.56 1.69 -10.96
CA THR A 182 7.41 1.33 -12.09
C THR A 182 6.70 1.75 -13.38
N PRO A 183 7.29 2.64 -14.20
CA PRO A 183 6.67 3.06 -15.47
C PRO A 183 6.51 1.88 -16.42
N CYS A 184 5.29 1.66 -16.93
CA CYS A 184 4.95 0.66 -17.95
C CYS A 184 4.14 1.31 -19.08
N LYS A 185 4.20 0.69 -20.30
CA LYS A 185 3.38 1.09 -21.46
C LYS A 185 2.11 0.27 -21.59
#